data_2eb73266e2508f0c4ed7ce5063ea9856
#
_entry.id   2eb73266e2508f0c4ed7ce5063ea9856
#
_cell.length_a   1.000
_cell.length_b   1.000
_cell.length_c   1.000
_cell.angle_alpha   90.00
_cell.angle_beta   90.00
_cell.angle_gamma   90.00
#
_symmetry.space_group_name_H-M   'P 1'
#
loop_
_entity.id
_entity.type
_entity.pdbx_description
1 polymer ?
#
loop_
_entity_poly.entity_id
_entity_poly.type
_entity_poly.pdbx_seq_one_letter_code
_entity_poly.pdbx_strand_id
1 'polypeptide(L)'
;AAASTSGLLVYSLDEQATFDPTDLDMDLTPQAVRAASHQGHALVALLGALRLNDPMLEAEVYERIKPQEILLVARQLPTIYLDRVLGLVAARMNPSCQSPHVEFHLKWLTALFRSHGEEIRANSTTTLAPVLRAVQMALNELRSNVKSTTDTNTASILYIWNSFSHQSRQAPGIP
;
A
#
# COMPACT_ATOMS: atom_id res chain seq x y z
N ALA A 1 17.22 -14.87 27.28
CA ALA A 1 18.19 -15.76 26.64
C ALA A 1 18.47 -16.95 27.54
N ALA A 2 18.61 -18.13 26.99
CA ALA A 2 18.97 -19.35 27.70
C ALA A 2 20.17 -20.00 26.99
N ALA A 3 21.20 -20.34 27.74
CA ALA A 3 22.33 -21.06 27.20
C ALA A 3 22.09 -22.58 27.30
N SER A 4 22.37 -23.31 26.25
CA SER A 4 22.29 -24.77 26.19
C SER A 4 23.60 -25.33 25.64
N THR A 5 23.79 -26.64 25.74
CA THR A 5 24.95 -27.34 25.14
C THR A 5 24.99 -27.22 23.61
N SER A 6 23.85 -26.87 22.97
CA SER A 6 23.70 -26.70 21.53
C SER A 6 23.88 -25.26 21.07
N GLY A 7 24.08 -24.30 21.98
CA GLY A 7 24.25 -22.89 21.68
C GLY A 7 23.42 -21.95 22.56
N LEU A 8 23.37 -20.70 22.18
CA LEU A 8 22.60 -19.67 22.86
C LEU A 8 21.20 -19.59 22.24
N LEU A 9 20.16 -19.85 23.03
CA LEU A 9 18.77 -19.68 22.64
C LEU A 9 18.30 -18.29 23.09
N VAL A 10 17.90 -17.46 22.14
CA VAL A 10 17.35 -16.13 22.40
C VAL A 10 15.87 -16.15 22.04
N TYR A 11 15.01 -15.87 23.01
CA TYR A 11 13.57 -15.76 22.82
C TYR A 11 13.17 -14.28 22.80
N SER A 12 12.32 -13.89 21.88
CA SER A 12 11.62 -12.61 21.96
C SER A 12 10.44 -12.73 22.93
N LEU A 13 10.25 -11.69 23.74
CA LEU A 13 9.06 -11.53 24.59
C LEU A 13 7.97 -10.72 23.88
N ASP A 14 8.22 -10.29 22.65
CA ASP A 14 7.25 -9.61 21.83
C ASP A 14 6.30 -10.64 21.22
N GLU A 15 5.03 -10.59 21.64
CA GLU A 15 3.96 -11.49 21.16
C GLU A 15 3.66 -11.30 19.68
N GLN A 16 4.06 -10.15 19.11
CA GLN A 16 3.88 -9.83 17.69
C GLN A 16 5.11 -10.19 16.84
N ALA A 17 6.19 -10.62 17.45
CA ALA A 17 7.40 -11.03 16.72
C ALA A 17 7.14 -12.32 15.95
N THR A 18 7.07 -12.22 14.65
CA THR A 18 6.94 -13.37 13.75
C THR A 18 8.32 -13.94 13.44
N PHE A 19 8.47 -15.27 13.59
CA PHE A 19 9.70 -15.93 13.16
C PHE A 19 9.79 -15.85 11.63
N ASP A 20 10.80 -15.15 11.14
CA ASP A 20 11.10 -15.05 9.71
C ASP A 20 12.43 -15.78 9.43
N PRO A 21 12.36 -16.91 8.72
CA PRO A 21 13.53 -17.66 8.30
C PRO A 21 14.28 -17.02 7.13
N THR A 22 13.76 -15.93 6.54
CA THR A 22 14.42 -15.26 5.42
C THR A 22 15.71 -14.61 5.90
N ASP A 23 16.83 -15.10 5.41
CA ASP A 23 18.11 -14.47 5.70
C ASP A 23 18.27 -13.20 4.85
N LEU A 24 18.49 -12.07 5.51
CA LEU A 24 18.78 -10.81 4.84
C LEU A 24 20.27 -10.57 4.95
N ASP A 25 20.95 -10.57 3.81
CA ASP A 25 22.39 -10.28 3.72
C ASP A 25 22.66 -8.76 3.92
N MET A 26 22.15 -8.23 5.05
CA MET A 26 22.33 -6.83 5.44
C MET A 26 22.20 -6.65 6.95
N ASP A 27 22.91 -5.66 7.47
CA ASP A 27 22.73 -5.21 8.85
C ASP A 27 21.33 -4.61 9.04
N LEU A 28 20.59 -5.10 10.02
CA LEU A 28 19.21 -4.66 10.27
C LEU A 28 19.19 -3.32 11.01
N THR A 29 19.51 -2.25 10.30
CA THR A 29 19.47 -0.87 10.80
C THR A 29 18.65 0.03 9.89
N PRO A 30 17.98 1.09 10.42
CA PRO A 30 17.21 2.01 9.57
C PRO A 30 18.05 2.65 8.46
N GLN A 31 19.35 2.87 8.71
CA GLN A 31 20.27 3.45 7.73
C GLN A 31 20.57 2.46 6.60
N ALA A 32 20.82 1.19 6.92
CA ALA A 32 21.03 0.15 5.90
C ALA A 32 19.79 -0.08 5.05
N VAL A 33 18.60 -0.07 5.66
CA VAL A 33 17.31 -0.15 4.93
C VAL A 33 17.12 1.01 3.96
N ARG A 34 17.40 2.25 4.39
CA ARG A 34 17.35 3.41 3.49
C ARG A 34 18.40 3.30 2.38
N ALA A 35 19.61 2.87 2.70
CA ALA A 35 20.66 2.65 1.70
C ALA A 35 20.23 1.63 0.63
N ALA A 36 19.69 0.47 1.05
CA ALA A 36 19.15 -0.55 0.16
C ALA A 36 18.03 0.00 -0.74
N SER A 37 17.12 0.80 -0.17
CA SER A 37 16.04 1.46 -0.91
C SER A 37 16.60 2.43 -1.96
N HIS A 38 17.64 3.20 -1.65
CA HIS A 38 18.29 4.11 -2.60
C HIS A 38 19.04 3.38 -3.72
N GLN A 39 19.59 2.21 -3.42
CA GLN A 39 20.28 1.35 -4.40
C GLN A 39 19.32 0.61 -5.33
N GLY A 40 18.00 0.66 -5.07
CA GLY A 40 16.99 -0.04 -5.87
C GLY A 40 16.74 -1.49 -5.44
N HIS A 41 17.26 -1.92 -4.28
CA HIS A 41 16.95 -3.23 -3.71
C HIS A 41 15.60 -3.22 -2.98
N ALA A 42 14.51 -3.01 -3.74
CA ALA A 42 13.18 -2.73 -3.21
C ALA A 42 12.66 -3.81 -2.26
N LEU A 43 12.81 -5.10 -2.61
CA LEU A 43 12.37 -6.21 -1.76
C LEU A 43 13.15 -6.26 -0.44
N VAL A 44 14.48 -6.18 -0.51
CA VAL A 44 15.35 -6.24 0.67
C VAL A 44 15.07 -5.07 1.61
N ALA A 45 14.89 -3.88 1.06
CA ALA A 45 14.52 -2.70 1.83
C ALA A 45 13.15 -2.85 2.49
N LEU A 46 12.15 -3.36 1.77
CA LEU A 46 10.81 -3.58 2.33
C LEU A 46 10.83 -4.63 3.45
N LEU A 47 11.49 -5.76 3.24
CA LEU A 47 11.63 -6.79 4.27
C LEU A 47 12.39 -6.29 5.49
N GLY A 48 13.46 -5.51 5.28
CA GLY A 48 14.19 -4.87 6.36
C GLY A 48 13.35 -3.89 7.18
N ALA A 49 12.54 -3.06 6.52
CA ALA A 49 11.62 -2.14 7.17
C ALA A 49 10.56 -2.88 7.99
N LEU A 50 9.95 -3.93 7.41
CA LEU A 50 8.96 -4.78 8.09
C LEU A 50 9.55 -5.48 9.31
N ARG A 51 10.80 -5.94 9.26
CA ARG A 51 11.51 -6.56 10.40
C ARG A 51 11.81 -5.58 11.51
N LEU A 52 12.18 -4.34 11.16
CA LEU A 52 12.41 -3.29 12.15
C LEU A 52 11.13 -2.83 12.85
N ASN A 53 9.97 -3.17 12.28
CA ASN A 53 8.67 -2.80 12.83
C ASN A 53 8.54 -1.29 13.08
N ASP A 54 9.11 -0.47 12.19
CA ASP A 54 9.03 0.99 12.23
C ASP A 54 8.02 1.47 11.17
N PRO A 55 6.80 1.91 11.57
CA PRO A 55 5.76 2.32 10.62
C PRO A 55 6.18 3.49 9.71
N MET A 56 7.05 4.38 10.19
CA MET A 56 7.54 5.50 9.40
C MET A 56 8.49 5.03 8.31
N LEU A 57 9.38 4.11 8.66
CA LEU A 57 10.33 3.53 7.71
C LEU A 57 9.62 2.64 6.68
N GLU A 58 8.65 1.83 7.12
CA GLU A 58 7.81 1.03 6.22
C GLU A 58 7.12 1.90 5.17
N ALA A 59 6.53 3.01 5.61
CA ALA A 59 5.86 3.95 4.74
C ALA A 59 6.82 4.62 3.76
N GLU A 60 7.99 5.06 4.23
CA GLU A 60 9.02 5.68 3.40
C GLU A 60 9.50 4.71 2.30
N VAL A 61 9.82 3.48 2.68
CA VAL A 61 10.30 2.45 1.74
C VAL A 61 9.22 2.07 0.75
N TYR A 62 7.98 1.86 1.22
CA TYR A 62 6.84 1.51 0.40
C TYR A 62 6.57 2.54 -0.71
N GLU A 63 6.56 3.82 -0.37
CA GLU A 63 6.31 4.90 -1.34
C GLU A 63 7.44 5.09 -2.35
N ARG A 64 8.64 4.64 -2.03
CA ARG A 64 9.82 4.75 -2.91
C ARG A 64 9.91 3.63 -3.95
N ILE A 65 9.17 2.53 -3.78
CA ILE A 65 9.16 1.41 -4.73
C ILE A 65 8.56 1.87 -6.07
N LYS A 66 9.28 1.63 -7.14
CA LYS A 66 8.82 2.00 -8.47
C LYS A 66 7.62 1.18 -8.92
N PRO A 67 6.63 1.78 -9.61
CA PRO A 67 5.44 1.06 -10.07
C PRO A 67 5.70 -0.17 -10.93
N GLN A 68 6.84 -0.23 -11.62
CA GLN A 68 7.26 -1.36 -12.45
C GLN A 68 7.77 -2.54 -11.62
N GLU A 69 8.29 -2.28 -10.43
CA GLU A 69 8.88 -3.28 -9.54
C GLU A 69 7.84 -3.92 -8.60
N ILE A 70 6.65 -3.29 -8.44
CA ILE A 70 5.61 -3.73 -7.51
C ILE A 70 5.25 -5.21 -7.69
N LEU A 71 5.04 -5.65 -8.94
CA LEU A 71 4.65 -7.04 -9.21
C LEU A 71 5.75 -8.02 -8.82
N LEU A 72 7.02 -7.67 -9.05
CA LEU A 72 8.16 -8.49 -8.69
C LEU A 72 8.29 -8.60 -7.18
N VAL A 73 8.24 -7.47 -6.49
CA VAL A 73 8.30 -7.40 -5.02
C VAL A 73 7.14 -8.18 -4.39
N ALA A 74 5.90 -7.99 -4.90
CA ALA A 74 4.74 -8.71 -4.40
C ALA A 74 4.85 -10.23 -4.58
N ARG A 75 5.44 -10.71 -5.67
CA ARG A 75 5.64 -12.16 -5.90
C ARG A 75 6.66 -12.79 -4.97
N GLN A 76 7.67 -12.03 -4.60
CA GLN A 76 8.77 -12.50 -3.75
C GLN A 76 8.52 -12.22 -2.26
N LEU A 77 7.43 -11.54 -1.93
CA LEU A 77 7.07 -11.24 -0.54
C LEU A 77 6.73 -12.53 0.20
N PRO A 78 7.37 -12.82 1.35
CA PRO A 78 6.99 -13.95 2.19
C PRO A 78 5.56 -13.77 2.74
N THR A 79 4.80 -14.87 2.80
CA THR A 79 3.39 -14.88 3.23
C THR A 79 3.18 -14.36 4.64
N ILE A 80 4.19 -14.48 5.51
CA ILE A 80 4.16 -13.98 6.89
C ILE A 80 4.01 -12.46 6.98
N TYR A 81 4.40 -11.71 5.94
CA TYR A 81 4.26 -10.24 5.89
C TYR A 81 3.05 -9.76 5.13
N LEU A 82 2.22 -10.70 4.61
CA LEU A 82 1.10 -10.36 3.75
C LEU A 82 0.04 -9.49 4.44
N ASP A 83 -0.28 -9.81 5.69
CA ASP A 83 -1.22 -9.04 6.51
C ASP A 83 -0.71 -7.61 6.76
N ARG A 84 0.58 -7.47 7.09
CA ARG A 84 1.19 -6.17 7.36
C ARG A 84 1.23 -5.29 6.10
N VAL A 85 1.63 -5.85 4.96
CA VAL A 85 1.68 -5.09 3.71
C VAL A 85 0.28 -4.71 3.24
N LEU A 86 -0.71 -5.61 3.35
CA LEU A 86 -2.11 -5.27 3.07
C LEU A 86 -2.63 -4.17 4.00
N GLY A 87 -2.28 -4.23 5.29
CA GLY A 87 -2.62 -3.21 6.27
C GLY A 87 -1.98 -1.85 5.96
N LEU A 88 -0.72 -1.85 5.57
CA LEU A 88 0.00 -0.65 5.13
C LEU A 88 -0.68 -0.01 3.91
N VAL A 89 -1.02 -0.81 2.89
CA VAL A 89 -1.73 -0.31 1.71
C VAL A 89 -3.10 0.26 2.09
N ALA A 90 -3.88 -0.43 2.93
CA ALA A 90 -5.18 0.05 3.39
C ALA A 90 -5.07 1.39 4.16
N ALA A 91 -4.09 1.50 5.05
CA ALA A 91 -3.82 2.72 5.80
C ALA A 91 -3.46 3.91 4.89
N ARG A 92 -2.68 3.65 3.82
CA ARG A 92 -2.28 4.69 2.84
C ARG A 92 -3.40 5.08 1.88
N MET A 93 -4.37 4.21 1.66
CA MET A 93 -5.57 4.52 0.87
C MET A 93 -6.61 5.33 1.65
N ASN A 94 -6.47 5.44 2.96
CA ASN A 94 -7.40 6.19 3.79
C ASN A 94 -7.35 7.69 3.40
N PRO A 95 -8.49 8.35 3.19
CA PRO A 95 -8.58 9.77 2.83
C PRO A 95 -7.85 10.71 3.81
N SER A 96 -7.75 10.30 5.08
CA SER A 96 -7.01 11.06 6.09
C SER A 96 -5.51 11.19 5.77
N CYS A 97 -4.95 10.24 5.02
CA CYS A 97 -3.54 10.25 4.62
C CYS A 97 -3.28 11.12 3.38
N GLN A 98 -4.32 11.60 2.70
CA GLN A 98 -4.24 12.48 1.52
C GLN A 98 -3.20 12.06 0.47
N SER A 99 -3.00 10.74 0.30
CA SER A 99 -2.07 10.26 -0.72
C SER A 99 -2.63 10.55 -2.12
N PRO A 100 -1.94 11.33 -2.97
CA PRO A 100 -2.39 11.60 -4.32
C PRO A 100 -2.20 10.39 -5.25
N HIS A 101 -1.57 9.32 -4.77
CA HIS A 101 -1.11 8.21 -5.61
C HIS A 101 -2.05 6.99 -5.56
N VAL A 102 -3.34 7.20 -5.75
CA VAL A 102 -4.37 6.14 -5.73
C VAL A 102 -4.01 4.97 -6.66
N GLU A 103 -3.55 5.27 -7.88
CA GLU A 103 -3.17 4.24 -8.86
C GLU A 103 -2.03 3.35 -8.34
N PHE A 104 -1.07 3.92 -7.64
CA PHE A 104 0.04 3.18 -7.04
C PHE A 104 -0.47 2.17 -5.99
N HIS A 105 -1.36 2.58 -5.11
CA HIS A 105 -1.93 1.69 -4.10
C HIS A 105 -2.80 0.58 -4.72
N LEU A 106 -3.58 0.91 -5.76
CA LEU A 106 -4.37 -0.09 -6.49
C LEU A 106 -3.49 -1.09 -7.25
N LYS A 107 -2.35 -0.67 -7.78
CA LYS A 107 -1.34 -1.58 -8.38
C LYS A 107 -0.79 -2.55 -7.34
N TRP A 108 -0.49 -2.07 -6.13
CA TRP A 108 -0.06 -2.92 -5.01
C TRP A 108 -1.12 -3.96 -4.66
N LEU A 109 -2.37 -3.56 -4.43
CA LEU A 109 -3.45 -4.51 -4.14
C LEU A 109 -3.61 -5.54 -5.26
N THR A 110 -3.62 -5.09 -6.52
CA THR A 110 -3.73 -5.99 -7.67
C THR A 110 -2.58 -7.00 -7.72
N ALA A 111 -1.35 -6.55 -7.46
CA ALA A 111 -0.17 -7.41 -7.45
C ALA A 111 -0.23 -8.44 -6.31
N LEU A 112 -0.59 -8.01 -5.09
CA LEU A 112 -0.72 -8.90 -3.92
C LEU A 112 -1.82 -9.95 -4.12
N PHE A 113 -3.01 -9.55 -4.58
CA PHE A 113 -4.11 -10.49 -4.84
C PHE A 113 -3.79 -11.47 -5.97
N ARG A 114 -3.03 -11.04 -6.99
CA ARG A 114 -2.59 -11.96 -8.08
C ARG A 114 -1.51 -12.94 -7.62
N SER A 115 -0.59 -12.49 -6.78
CA SER A 115 0.55 -13.30 -6.35
C SER A 115 0.20 -14.26 -5.22
N HIS A 116 -0.67 -13.85 -4.31
CA HIS A 116 -1.00 -14.59 -3.07
C HIS A 116 -2.49 -14.92 -2.95
N GLY A 117 -3.21 -15.01 -4.08
CA GLY A 117 -4.66 -15.19 -4.08
C GLY A 117 -5.15 -16.45 -3.36
N GLU A 118 -4.42 -17.57 -3.47
CA GLU A 118 -4.75 -18.83 -2.78
C GLU A 118 -4.58 -18.69 -1.27
N GLU A 119 -3.46 -18.10 -0.83
CA GLU A 119 -3.17 -17.87 0.59
C GLU A 119 -4.19 -16.90 1.21
N ILE A 120 -4.49 -15.81 0.50
CA ILE A 120 -5.52 -14.85 0.92
C ILE A 120 -6.88 -15.54 1.05
N ARG A 121 -7.24 -16.41 0.12
CA ARG A 121 -8.51 -17.17 0.17
C ARG A 121 -8.54 -18.11 1.36
N ALA A 122 -7.47 -18.87 1.58
CA ALA A 122 -7.37 -19.82 2.68
C ALA A 122 -7.50 -19.14 4.05
N ASN A 123 -6.92 -17.96 4.21
CA ASN A 123 -6.87 -17.23 5.48
C ASN A 123 -7.87 -16.06 5.57
N SER A 124 -8.78 -15.94 4.60
CA SER A 124 -9.73 -14.80 4.51
C SER A 124 -10.70 -14.69 5.68
N THR A 125 -11.01 -15.79 6.34
CA THR A 125 -11.91 -15.83 7.50
C THR A 125 -11.19 -15.89 8.85
N THR A 126 -9.88 -16.06 8.84
CA THR A 126 -9.04 -16.24 10.02
C THR A 126 -8.11 -15.04 10.25
N THR A 127 -6.84 -15.21 9.99
CA THR A 127 -5.79 -14.24 10.28
C THR A 127 -5.89 -12.98 9.42
N LEU A 128 -6.28 -13.12 8.15
CA LEU A 128 -6.39 -11.98 7.21
C LEU A 128 -7.76 -11.26 7.26
N ALA A 129 -8.76 -11.77 8.00
CA ALA A 129 -10.09 -11.19 8.05
C ALA A 129 -10.10 -9.68 8.44
N PRO A 130 -9.39 -9.23 9.49
CA PRO A 130 -9.42 -7.83 9.88
C PRO A 130 -8.78 -6.92 8.82
N VAL A 131 -7.65 -7.31 8.25
CA VAL A 131 -6.96 -6.50 7.24
C VAL A 131 -7.73 -6.46 5.92
N LEU A 132 -8.37 -7.55 5.51
CA LEU A 132 -9.22 -7.56 4.31
C LEU A 132 -10.44 -6.66 4.48
N ARG A 133 -11.03 -6.59 5.67
CA ARG A 133 -12.10 -5.62 5.97
C ARG A 133 -11.58 -4.18 5.88
N ALA A 134 -10.39 -3.90 6.40
CA ALA A 134 -9.78 -2.57 6.30
C ALA A 134 -9.54 -2.18 4.83
N VAL A 135 -9.01 -3.09 4.01
CA VAL A 135 -8.85 -2.89 2.56
C VAL A 135 -10.21 -2.62 1.89
N GLN A 136 -11.23 -3.40 2.21
CA GLN A 136 -12.57 -3.24 1.65
C GLN A 136 -13.18 -1.88 2.02
N MET A 137 -13.04 -1.46 3.28
CA MET A 137 -13.51 -0.15 3.74
C MET A 137 -12.79 0.98 3.00
N ALA A 138 -11.46 0.92 2.91
CA ALA A 138 -10.66 1.91 2.20
C ALA A 138 -11.04 2.01 0.71
N LEU A 139 -11.26 0.88 0.04
CA LEU A 139 -11.71 0.84 -1.36
C LEU A 139 -13.11 1.44 -1.54
N ASN A 140 -14.06 1.14 -0.64
CA ASN A 140 -15.41 1.69 -0.71
C ASN A 140 -15.42 3.20 -0.50
N GLU A 141 -14.64 3.69 0.44
CA GLU A 141 -14.50 5.12 0.71
C GLU A 141 -13.85 5.85 -0.48
N LEU A 142 -12.76 5.29 -1.01
CA LEU A 142 -12.11 5.80 -2.21
C LEU A 142 -13.10 5.89 -3.39
N ARG A 143 -13.87 4.82 -3.63
CA ARG A 143 -14.90 4.79 -4.68
C ARG A 143 -15.95 5.88 -4.48
N SER A 144 -16.40 6.08 -3.25
CA SER A 144 -17.38 7.13 -2.91
C SER A 144 -16.82 8.52 -3.20
N ASN A 145 -15.58 8.79 -2.80
CA ASN A 145 -14.92 10.08 -3.00
C ASN A 145 -14.70 10.38 -4.49
N VAL A 146 -14.21 9.38 -5.25
CA VAL A 146 -14.03 9.53 -6.71
C VAL A 146 -15.35 9.80 -7.39
N LYS A 147 -16.41 9.08 -7.02
CA LYS A 147 -17.75 9.29 -7.57
C LYS A 147 -18.26 10.71 -7.28
N SER A 148 -18.20 11.14 -6.03
CA SER A 148 -18.63 12.49 -5.62
C SER A 148 -17.89 13.59 -6.37
N THR A 149 -16.55 13.45 -6.50
CA THR A 149 -15.73 14.40 -7.26
C THR A 149 -16.08 14.42 -8.73
N THR A 150 -16.31 13.25 -9.32
CA THR A 150 -16.71 13.12 -10.73
C THR A 150 -18.07 13.77 -10.98
N ASP A 151 -19.05 13.52 -10.11
CA ASP A 151 -20.38 14.10 -10.22
C ASP A 151 -20.33 15.65 -10.12
N THR A 152 -19.52 16.18 -9.19
CA THR A 152 -19.31 17.63 -9.02
C THR A 152 -18.63 18.24 -10.24
N ASN A 153 -17.59 17.61 -10.77
CA ASN A 153 -16.89 18.07 -11.96
C ASN A 153 -17.81 18.06 -13.20
N THR A 154 -18.61 17.00 -13.36
CA THR A 154 -19.58 16.88 -14.44
C THR A 154 -20.63 18.00 -14.38
N ALA A 155 -21.18 18.26 -13.19
CA ALA A 155 -22.12 19.36 -12.99
C ALA A 155 -21.52 20.73 -13.33
N SER A 156 -20.26 20.96 -12.93
CA SER A 156 -19.53 22.19 -13.22
C SER A 156 -19.31 22.38 -14.74
N ILE A 157 -18.90 21.31 -15.43
CA ILE A 157 -18.71 21.35 -16.89
C ILE A 157 -20.02 21.64 -17.62
N LEU A 158 -21.10 20.97 -17.21
CA LEU A 158 -22.43 21.21 -17.79
C LEU A 158 -22.93 22.65 -17.56
N TYR A 159 -22.70 23.20 -16.37
CA TYR A 159 -23.01 24.59 -16.07
C TYR A 159 -22.25 25.56 -16.99
N ILE A 160 -20.93 25.37 -17.11
CA ILE A 160 -20.07 26.18 -17.97
C ILE A 160 -20.56 26.08 -19.45
N TRP A 161 -20.79 24.86 -19.94
CA TRP A 161 -21.27 24.61 -21.29
C TRP A 161 -22.60 25.33 -21.59
N ASN A 162 -23.58 25.22 -20.69
CA ASN A 162 -24.85 25.88 -20.83
C ASN A 162 -24.70 27.41 -20.82
N SER A 163 -23.85 27.96 -19.97
CA SER A 163 -23.58 29.41 -19.91
C SER A 163 -23.04 29.96 -21.24
N PHE A 164 -22.09 29.25 -21.84
CA PHE A 164 -21.54 29.63 -23.16
C PHE A 164 -22.59 29.49 -24.27
N SER A 165 -23.40 28.46 -24.25
CA SER A 165 -24.44 28.22 -25.25
C SER A 165 -25.52 29.29 -25.21
N HIS A 166 -25.86 29.83 -24.06
CA HIS A 166 -26.80 30.97 -23.91
C HIS A 166 -26.21 32.29 -24.40
N GLN A 167 -24.94 32.58 -24.14
CA GLN A 167 -24.26 33.78 -24.62
C GLN A 167 -24.17 33.81 -26.16
N SER A 168 -23.87 32.68 -26.78
CA SER A 168 -23.76 32.57 -28.24
C SER A 168 -25.11 32.79 -28.96
N ARG A 169 -26.24 32.55 -28.28
CA ARG A 169 -27.60 32.81 -28.84
C ARG A 169 -28.09 34.26 -28.67
N GLN A 170 -27.43 35.03 -27.78
CA GLN A 170 -27.80 36.43 -27.51
C GLN A 170 -26.88 37.44 -28.22
N ALA A 171 -25.92 36.99 -29.02
CA ALA A 171 -25.13 37.92 -29.85
C ALA A 171 -26.07 38.55 -30.89
N PRO A 172 -26.30 39.89 -30.82
CA PRO A 172 -27.14 40.57 -31.81
C PRO A 172 -26.46 40.48 -33.17
N GLY A 173 -27.21 40.02 -34.19
CA GLY A 173 -26.72 40.04 -35.55
C GLY A 173 -26.23 41.45 -35.89
N ILE A 174 -24.97 41.55 -36.26
CA ILE A 174 -24.37 42.77 -36.79
C ILE A 174 -25.03 43.00 -38.15
N PRO A 175 -25.57 44.22 -38.41
CA PRO A 175 -26.28 44.51 -39.65
C PRO A 175 -25.33 44.52 -40.87
#